data_e10a19778cbe4652b63dd07a96b6d496
#
_entry.id   e10a19778cbe4652b63dd07a96b6d496
#
_cell.length_a   1.000
_cell.length_b   1.000
_cell.length_c   1.000
_cell.angle_alpha   90.00
_cell.angle_beta   90.00
_cell.angle_gamma   90.00
#
_symmetry.space_group_name_H-M   'P 1'
#
loop_
_entity.id
_entity.type
_entity.pdbx_description
1 polymer ?
#
loop_
_entity_poly.entity_id
_entity_poly.type
_entity_poly.pdbx_seq_one_letter_code
_entity_poly.pdbx_strand_id
1 'polypeptide(L)'
;SAVILMFLFFTCAYGDLMLTGNRSFLMYEHFTDFYKASYEQSHGYYANYLPSTFLAYAIWNLPLYLTGHAPQAMLTNSFINNMWYKLLPVLLYYATSHLIYQIGVEVGFGEKKAKLCKFAFLVFPIGVFSQFIFSQYDIFTVFFILRSPDKIEKASVFPSLLLQKSLVRFFIFMTDNISCCG
;
A
#
# COMPACT_ATOMS: atom_id res chain seq x y z
N SER A 1 6.06 18.89 7.89
CA SER A 1 5.41 17.88 7.01
C SER A 1 4.87 16.66 7.79
N ALA A 2 5.57 16.13 8.80
CA ALA A 2 5.06 14.99 9.60
C ALA A 2 3.71 15.29 10.27
N VAL A 3 3.51 16.48 10.78
CA VAL A 3 2.25 16.92 11.40
C VAL A 3 1.09 16.86 10.41
N ILE A 4 1.31 17.29 9.16
CA ILE A 4 0.29 17.23 8.10
C ILE A 4 -0.06 15.78 7.78
N LEU A 5 0.92 14.88 7.66
CA LEU A 5 0.69 13.46 7.41
C LEU A 5 -0.08 12.80 8.57
N MET A 6 0.26 13.12 9.82
CA MET A 6 -0.50 12.67 10.98
C MET A 6 -1.93 13.19 10.96
N PHE A 7 -2.13 14.47 10.66
CA PHE A 7 -3.46 15.04 10.52
C PHE A 7 -4.29 14.31 9.45
N LEU A 8 -3.74 14.11 8.25
CA LEU A 8 -4.39 13.37 7.17
C LEU A 8 -4.68 11.91 7.55
N PHE A 9 -3.76 11.29 8.30
CA PHE A 9 -3.97 9.92 8.77
C PHE A 9 -5.20 9.79 9.66
N PHE A 10 -5.38 10.70 10.61
CA PHE A 10 -6.47 10.62 11.57
C PHE A 10 -7.80 11.21 11.07
N THR A 11 -7.77 12.17 10.15
CA THR A 11 -9.00 12.88 9.71
C THR A 11 -9.62 12.31 8.44
N CYS A 12 -8.82 11.70 7.57
CA CYS A 12 -9.30 11.17 6.29
C CYS A 12 -9.53 9.65 6.41
N ALA A 13 -10.74 9.21 6.14
CA ALA A 13 -11.09 7.79 6.00
C ALA A 13 -11.93 7.61 4.74
N TYR A 14 -11.57 6.67 3.89
CA TYR A 14 -12.32 6.35 2.69
C TYR A 14 -13.14 5.07 2.88
N GLY A 15 -14.38 5.07 2.40
CA GLY A 15 -15.32 3.97 2.63
C GLY A 15 -14.85 2.61 2.08
N ASP A 16 -14.07 2.62 1.03
CA ASP A 16 -13.51 1.41 0.42
C ASP A 16 -12.54 0.67 1.35
N LEU A 17 -11.71 1.44 2.09
CA LEU A 17 -10.82 0.86 3.12
C LEU A 17 -11.63 0.15 4.22
N MET A 18 -12.69 0.79 4.70
CA MET A 18 -13.59 0.21 5.70
C MET A 18 -14.23 -1.09 5.17
N LEU A 19 -14.78 -1.04 3.96
CA LEU A 19 -15.42 -2.21 3.35
C LEU A 19 -14.45 -3.38 3.15
N THR A 20 -13.25 -3.11 2.67
CA THR A 20 -12.23 -4.14 2.46
C THR A 20 -11.71 -4.70 3.79
N GLY A 21 -11.45 -3.82 4.76
CA GLY A 21 -11.05 -4.21 6.10
C GLY A 21 -12.09 -5.08 6.80
N ASN A 22 -13.37 -4.66 6.78
CA ASN A 22 -14.46 -5.44 7.39
C ASN A 22 -14.68 -6.78 6.67
N ARG A 23 -14.65 -6.80 5.33
CA ARG A 23 -14.81 -8.04 4.55
C ARG A 23 -13.71 -9.07 4.83
N SER A 24 -12.51 -8.62 5.12
CA SER A 24 -11.40 -9.55 5.37
C SER A 24 -11.65 -10.50 6.55
N PHE A 25 -12.53 -10.13 7.49
CA PHE A 25 -12.91 -11.02 8.60
C PHE A 25 -13.70 -12.24 8.13
N LEU A 26 -14.40 -12.18 7.00
CA LEU A 26 -15.05 -13.35 6.40
C LEU A 26 -14.06 -14.45 5.97
N MET A 27 -12.80 -14.10 5.76
CA MET A 27 -11.77 -15.10 5.44
C MET A 27 -11.57 -16.13 6.55
N TYR A 28 -11.92 -15.82 7.80
CA TYR A 28 -11.77 -16.76 8.91
C TYR A 28 -12.86 -17.86 8.93
N GLU A 29 -14.06 -17.52 8.44
CA GLU A 29 -15.21 -18.41 8.50
C GLU A 29 -15.57 -18.97 7.12
N HIS A 30 -15.33 -18.20 6.05
CA HIS A 30 -15.74 -18.45 4.68
C HIS A 30 -14.56 -18.41 3.70
N PHE A 31 -13.46 -19.11 4.00
CA PHE A 31 -12.26 -19.05 3.17
C PHE A 31 -12.50 -19.53 1.73
N THR A 32 -13.28 -20.62 1.56
CA THR A 32 -13.52 -21.24 0.24
C THR A 32 -14.64 -20.57 -0.55
N ASP A 33 -15.61 -19.99 0.13
CA ASP A 33 -16.80 -19.34 -0.45
C ASP A 33 -16.87 -17.83 -0.15
N PHE A 34 -15.72 -17.23 0.13
CA PHE A 34 -15.55 -15.84 0.55
C PHE A 34 -16.34 -14.83 -0.30
N TYR A 35 -16.26 -14.92 -1.63
CA TYR A 35 -16.94 -13.95 -2.51
C TYR A 35 -18.47 -14.10 -2.46
N LYS A 36 -18.97 -15.33 -2.31
CA LYS A 36 -20.39 -15.60 -2.14
C LYS A 36 -20.88 -15.04 -0.81
N ALA A 37 -20.22 -15.38 0.29
CA ALA A 37 -20.54 -14.88 1.62
C ALA A 37 -20.45 -13.34 1.68
N SER A 38 -19.43 -12.75 1.07
CA SER A 38 -19.29 -11.30 0.97
C SER A 38 -20.45 -10.64 0.25
N TYR A 39 -20.91 -11.22 -0.86
CA TYR A 39 -22.04 -10.72 -1.62
C TYR A 39 -23.35 -10.79 -0.82
N GLU A 40 -23.62 -11.92 -0.21
CA GLU A 40 -24.83 -12.15 0.59
C GLU A 40 -24.89 -11.22 1.82
N GLN A 41 -23.80 -11.07 2.56
CA GLN A 41 -23.74 -10.24 3.77
C GLN A 41 -23.67 -8.72 3.48
N SER A 42 -23.27 -8.31 2.29
CA SER A 42 -23.20 -6.90 1.90
C SER A 42 -24.40 -6.42 1.07
N HIS A 43 -25.53 -7.13 1.12
CA HIS A 43 -26.74 -6.77 0.37
C HIS A 43 -26.51 -6.59 -1.13
N GLY A 44 -25.66 -7.43 -1.75
CA GLY A 44 -25.42 -7.43 -3.17
C GLY A 44 -24.22 -6.59 -3.65
N TYR A 45 -23.42 -6.02 -2.75
CA TYR A 45 -22.16 -5.34 -3.14
C TYR A 45 -21.05 -6.36 -3.33
N TYR A 46 -20.46 -6.40 -4.52
CA TYR A 46 -19.36 -7.29 -4.83
C TYR A 46 -18.07 -6.88 -4.13
N ALA A 47 -17.26 -7.88 -3.78
CA ALA A 47 -15.87 -7.66 -3.39
C ALA A 47 -15.02 -7.43 -4.64
N ASN A 48 -14.47 -6.22 -4.80
CA ASN A 48 -13.84 -5.75 -6.05
C ASN A 48 -12.35 -6.07 -6.17
N TYR A 49 -11.74 -6.61 -5.09
CA TYR A 49 -10.30 -6.86 -5.05
C TYR A 49 -9.97 -8.34 -5.19
N LEU A 50 -8.69 -8.61 -5.50
CA LEU A 50 -8.14 -9.96 -5.56
C LEU A 50 -8.16 -10.62 -4.18
N PRO A 51 -8.27 -11.96 -4.11
CA PRO A 51 -8.23 -12.72 -2.85
C PRO A 51 -7.00 -12.39 -2.00
N SER A 52 -5.86 -12.11 -2.64
CA SER A 52 -4.61 -11.75 -1.97
C SER A 52 -4.71 -10.48 -1.13
N THR A 53 -5.50 -9.50 -1.55
CA THR A 53 -5.74 -8.27 -0.78
C THR A 53 -6.51 -8.57 0.49
N PHE A 54 -7.60 -9.33 0.38
CA PHE A 54 -8.40 -9.73 1.55
C PHE A 54 -7.63 -10.64 2.50
N LEU A 55 -6.80 -11.55 1.96
CA LEU A 55 -5.93 -12.41 2.77
C LEU A 55 -4.88 -11.59 3.53
N ALA A 56 -4.26 -10.60 2.89
CA ALA A 56 -3.32 -9.71 3.56
C ALA A 56 -4.00 -8.94 4.71
N TYR A 57 -5.21 -8.44 4.48
CA TYR A 57 -5.99 -7.79 5.54
C TYR A 57 -6.46 -8.78 6.61
N ALA A 58 -6.82 -10.01 6.28
CA ALA A 58 -7.15 -11.04 7.27
C ALA A 58 -5.94 -11.29 8.18
N ILE A 59 -4.76 -11.53 7.62
CA ILE A 59 -3.54 -11.70 8.43
C ILE A 59 -3.28 -10.47 9.32
N TRP A 60 -3.45 -9.25 8.79
CA TRP A 60 -3.28 -8.01 9.53
C TRP A 60 -4.31 -7.84 10.65
N ASN A 61 -5.56 -8.24 10.40
CA ASN A 61 -6.68 -8.09 11.32
C ASN A 61 -6.81 -9.24 12.34
N LEU A 62 -5.92 -10.23 12.28
CA LEU A 62 -5.93 -11.34 13.23
C LEU A 62 -5.93 -10.88 14.71
N PRO A 63 -5.15 -9.88 15.14
CA PRO A 63 -5.22 -9.38 16.51
C PRO A 63 -6.60 -8.82 16.88
N LEU A 64 -7.28 -8.11 15.98
CA LEU A 64 -8.62 -7.59 16.23
C LEU A 64 -9.64 -8.73 16.32
N TYR A 65 -9.50 -9.76 15.49
CA TYR A 65 -10.37 -10.95 15.54
C TYR A 65 -10.23 -11.69 16.87
N LEU A 66 -9.00 -11.97 17.29
CA LEU A 66 -8.70 -12.69 18.54
C LEU A 66 -9.12 -11.91 19.80
N THR A 67 -9.12 -10.60 19.75
CA THR A 67 -9.54 -9.74 20.88
C THR A 67 -11.03 -9.40 20.87
N GLY A 68 -11.82 -9.96 19.94
CA GLY A 68 -13.26 -9.73 19.86
C GLY A 68 -13.67 -8.37 19.32
N HIS A 69 -12.75 -7.65 18.66
CA HIS A 69 -13.02 -6.36 18.04
C HIS A 69 -13.40 -6.46 16.54
N ALA A 70 -13.81 -7.66 16.11
CA ALA A 70 -14.35 -7.86 14.78
C ALA A 70 -15.61 -6.99 14.57
N PRO A 71 -15.83 -6.41 13.38
CA PRO A 71 -17.01 -5.61 13.10
C PRO A 71 -18.28 -6.49 13.18
N GLN A 72 -19.33 -5.98 13.82
CA GLN A 72 -20.60 -6.72 13.97
C GLN A 72 -21.36 -6.85 12.64
N ALA A 73 -21.12 -5.95 11.69
CA ALA A 73 -21.69 -5.99 10.35
C ALA A 73 -20.72 -5.40 9.34
N MET A 74 -20.89 -5.77 8.05
CA MET A 74 -20.04 -5.32 6.94
C MET A 74 -19.94 -3.80 6.81
N LEU A 75 -21.02 -3.09 7.11
CA LEU A 75 -21.11 -1.63 7.00
C LEU A 75 -20.81 -0.91 8.33
N THR A 76 -20.36 -1.62 9.35
CA THR A 76 -20.01 -0.98 10.63
C THR A 76 -18.81 -0.06 10.44
N ASN A 77 -19.02 1.22 10.71
CA ASN A 77 -17.99 2.23 10.67
C ASN A 77 -17.41 2.44 12.08
N SER A 78 -16.26 1.87 12.35
CA SER A 78 -15.51 2.06 13.59
C SER A 78 -14.26 2.87 13.34
N PHE A 79 -14.09 3.98 14.04
CA PHE A 79 -12.90 4.83 13.93
C PHE A 79 -11.62 4.04 14.23
N ILE A 80 -11.62 3.24 15.29
CA ILE A 80 -10.46 2.43 15.71
C ILE A 80 -10.10 1.41 14.62
N ASN A 81 -11.09 0.68 14.11
CA ASN A 81 -10.87 -0.32 13.06
C ASN A 81 -10.35 0.34 11.77
N ASN A 82 -10.91 1.50 11.38
CA ASN A 82 -10.45 2.22 10.21
C ASN A 82 -9.01 2.70 10.35
N MET A 83 -8.60 3.17 11.52
CA MET A 83 -7.20 3.55 11.78
C MET A 83 -6.28 2.33 11.71
N TRP A 84 -6.71 1.20 12.25
CA TRP A 84 -5.97 -0.06 12.16
C TRP A 84 -5.80 -0.53 10.71
N TYR A 85 -6.87 -0.51 9.91
CA TYR A 85 -6.80 -0.88 8.50
C TYR A 85 -5.87 0.04 7.71
N LYS A 86 -5.94 1.35 7.98
CA LYS A 86 -5.12 2.36 7.31
C LYS A 86 -3.63 2.22 7.64
N LEU A 87 -3.31 1.71 8.79
CA LEU A 87 -1.93 1.53 9.22
C LEU A 87 -1.15 0.60 8.28
N LEU A 88 -1.78 -0.45 7.76
CA LEU A 88 -1.13 -1.42 6.88
C LEU A 88 -0.60 -0.80 5.57
N PRO A 89 -1.41 -0.12 4.72
CA PRO A 89 -0.91 0.50 3.51
C PRO A 89 0.09 1.63 3.80
N VAL A 90 -0.06 2.35 4.90
CA VAL A 90 0.91 3.39 5.30
C VAL A 90 2.25 2.78 5.70
N LEU A 91 2.28 1.68 6.45
CA LEU A 91 3.51 0.96 6.76
C LEU A 91 4.21 0.44 5.49
N LEU A 92 3.44 -0.12 4.56
CA LEU A 92 3.97 -0.56 3.27
C LEU A 92 4.51 0.60 2.43
N TYR A 93 3.90 1.77 2.50
CA TYR A 93 4.42 2.97 1.84
C TYR A 93 5.80 3.37 2.35
N TYR A 94 5.99 3.37 3.67
CA TYR A 94 7.30 3.63 4.27
C TYR A 94 8.30 2.51 3.95
N ALA A 95 7.88 1.25 3.99
CA ALA A 95 8.73 0.12 3.61
C ALA A 95 9.16 0.20 2.13
N THR A 96 8.23 0.56 1.25
CA THR A 96 8.50 0.79 -0.18
C THR A 96 9.54 1.90 -0.38
N SER A 97 9.42 3.00 0.36
CA SER A 97 10.41 4.08 0.30
C SER A 97 11.80 3.62 0.72
N HIS A 98 11.90 2.71 1.69
CA HIS A 98 13.16 2.13 2.11
C HIS A 98 13.75 1.19 1.06
N LEU A 99 12.92 0.39 0.39
CA LEU A 99 13.34 -0.44 -0.75
C LEU A 99 13.88 0.41 -1.90
N ILE A 100 13.26 1.55 -2.21
CA ILE A 100 13.75 2.50 -3.23
C ILE A 100 15.15 2.99 -2.87
N TYR A 101 15.39 3.29 -1.59
CA TYR A 101 16.73 3.66 -1.12
C TYR A 101 17.75 2.53 -1.33
N GLN A 102 17.41 1.29 -0.92
CA GLN A 102 18.29 0.13 -1.06
C GLN A 102 18.63 -0.13 -2.52
N ILE A 103 17.62 -0.17 -3.39
CA ILE A 103 17.80 -0.34 -4.84
C ILE A 103 18.68 0.78 -5.42
N GLY A 104 18.48 2.02 -4.99
CA GLY A 104 19.30 3.14 -5.44
C GLY A 104 20.78 2.97 -5.09
N VAL A 105 21.10 2.45 -3.91
CA VAL A 105 22.46 2.14 -3.49
C VAL A 105 23.04 0.98 -4.31
N GLU A 106 22.26 -0.11 -4.50
CA GLU A 106 22.67 -1.30 -5.28
C GLU A 106 22.94 -0.98 -6.75
N VAL A 107 22.17 -0.07 -7.35
CA VAL A 107 22.35 0.38 -8.74
C VAL A 107 23.54 1.36 -8.90
N GLY A 108 24.20 1.70 -7.77
CA GLY A 108 25.41 2.54 -7.79
C GLY A 108 25.12 4.05 -7.71
N PHE A 109 23.91 4.44 -7.32
CA PHE A 109 23.68 5.85 -6.96
C PHE A 109 24.43 6.13 -5.66
N GLY A 110 25.18 7.20 -5.60
CA GLY A 110 25.77 7.62 -4.34
C GLY A 110 24.69 7.77 -3.25
N GLU A 111 25.06 7.54 -1.99
CA GLU A 111 24.15 7.53 -0.85
C GLU A 111 23.23 8.76 -0.76
N LYS A 112 23.77 9.96 -1.13
CA LYS A 112 23.00 11.21 -1.16
C LYS A 112 21.85 11.15 -2.16
N LYS A 113 22.09 10.64 -3.39
CA LYS A 113 21.06 10.51 -4.43
C LYS A 113 20.01 9.46 -4.04
N ALA A 114 20.43 8.32 -3.49
CA ALA A 114 19.50 7.29 -3.01
C ALA A 114 18.59 7.81 -1.90
N LYS A 115 19.12 8.60 -0.95
CA LYS A 115 18.30 9.30 0.09
C LYS A 115 17.33 10.30 -0.53
N LEU A 116 17.76 11.03 -1.56
CA LEU A 116 16.90 11.98 -2.26
C LEU A 116 15.73 11.25 -2.98
N CYS A 117 15.99 10.12 -3.65
CA CYS A 117 14.94 9.30 -4.27
C CYS A 117 13.92 8.80 -3.25
N LYS A 118 14.38 8.29 -2.09
CA LYS A 118 13.51 7.91 -0.97
C LYS A 118 12.65 9.08 -0.51
N PHE A 119 13.26 10.25 -0.29
CA PHE A 119 12.55 11.43 0.17
C PHE A 119 11.54 11.92 -0.88
N ALA A 120 11.93 11.99 -2.14
CA ALA A 120 11.06 12.39 -3.25
C ALA A 120 9.81 11.49 -3.34
N PHE A 121 9.97 10.17 -3.16
CA PHE A 121 8.85 9.24 -3.10
C PHE A 121 7.91 9.55 -1.95
N LEU A 122 8.45 9.80 -0.73
CA LEU A 122 7.66 10.06 0.46
C LEU A 122 6.88 11.39 0.43
N VAL A 123 7.40 12.40 -0.28
CA VAL A 123 6.75 13.71 -0.38
C VAL A 123 5.97 13.89 -1.67
N PHE A 124 5.98 12.89 -2.57
CA PHE A 124 5.29 12.96 -3.83
C PHE A 124 3.78 13.12 -3.61
N PRO A 125 3.17 14.23 -4.10
CA PRO A 125 1.79 14.57 -3.74
C PRO A 125 0.78 13.46 -4.04
N ILE A 126 0.92 12.77 -5.19
CA ILE A 126 0.03 11.67 -5.56
C ILE A 126 0.19 10.49 -4.59
N GLY A 127 1.42 10.16 -4.17
CA GLY A 127 1.67 9.11 -3.19
C GLY A 127 1.07 9.44 -1.82
N VAL A 128 1.25 10.67 -1.36
CA VAL A 128 0.65 11.15 -0.11
C VAL A 128 -0.88 11.10 -0.18
N PHE A 129 -1.47 11.61 -1.25
CA PHE A 129 -2.90 11.59 -1.48
C PHE A 129 -3.44 10.16 -1.51
N SER A 130 -2.80 9.29 -2.30
CA SER A 130 -3.18 7.89 -2.43
C SER A 130 -3.14 7.14 -1.10
N GLN A 131 -2.10 7.33 -0.27
CA GLN A 131 -1.91 6.53 0.94
C GLN A 131 -2.56 7.14 2.19
N PHE A 132 -2.55 8.47 2.34
CA PHE A 132 -3.03 9.12 3.55
C PHE A 132 -4.49 9.61 3.46
N ILE A 133 -5.04 9.75 2.26
CA ILE A 133 -6.43 10.15 2.05
C ILE A 133 -7.26 8.95 1.58
N PHE A 134 -6.88 8.31 0.46
CA PHE A 134 -7.63 7.19 -0.10
C PHE A 134 -7.27 5.83 0.47
N SER A 135 -6.06 5.66 1.03
CA SER A 135 -5.56 4.38 1.55
C SER A 135 -5.60 3.24 0.52
N GLN A 136 -5.07 3.53 -0.68
CA GLN A 136 -5.10 2.62 -1.83
C GLN A 136 -4.22 1.40 -1.63
N TYR A 137 -4.69 0.25 -2.11
CA TYR A 137 -4.01 -1.05 -1.98
C TYR A 137 -2.94 -1.28 -3.04
N ASP A 138 -2.82 -0.42 -4.04
CA ASP A 138 -1.82 -0.53 -5.11
C ASP A 138 -0.40 -0.54 -4.57
N ILE A 139 -0.18 0.02 -3.38
CA ILE A 139 1.10 -0.02 -2.68
C ILE A 139 1.56 -1.46 -2.38
N PHE A 140 0.65 -2.41 -2.20
CA PHE A 140 1.00 -3.83 -2.04
C PHE A 140 1.72 -4.33 -3.28
N THR A 141 1.15 -4.06 -4.47
CA THR A 141 1.74 -4.45 -5.75
C THR A 141 3.11 -3.82 -5.94
N VAL A 142 3.24 -2.51 -5.69
CA VAL A 142 4.51 -1.79 -5.80
C VAL A 142 5.55 -2.37 -4.84
N PHE A 143 5.18 -2.62 -3.59
CA PHE A 143 6.07 -3.20 -2.58
C PHE A 143 6.60 -4.58 -3.01
N PHE A 144 5.71 -5.50 -3.41
CA PHE A 144 6.10 -6.85 -3.80
C PHE A 144 6.91 -6.89 -5.10
N ILE A 145 6.61 -6.01 -6.06
CA ILE A 145 7.42 -5.88 -7.28
C ILE A 145 8.84 -5.43 -6.92
N LEU A 146 8.99 -4.42 -6.07
CA LEU A 146 10.31 -3.91 -5.68
C LEU A 146 11.07 -4.87 -4.76
N ARG A 147 10.36 -5.68 -3.97
CA ARG A 147 10.96 -6.68 -3.07
C ARG A 147 11.49 -7.91 -3.80
N SER A 148 11.12 -8.16 -5.06
CA SER A 148 11.49 -9.35 -5.83
C SER A 148 12.89 -9.19 -6.47
N PRO A 149 14.00 -9.56 -5.79
CA PRO A 149 15.36 -9.24 -6.22
C PRO A 149 15.79 -10.03 -7.47
N ASP A 150 15.30 -11.27 -7.63
CA ASP A 150 15.71 -12.19 -8.72
C ASP A 150 15.33 -11.69 -10.12
N LYS A 151 14.50 -10.65 -10.20
CA LYS A 151 14.06 -10.11 -11.48
C LYS A 151 14.87 -8.89 -11.94
N ILE A 152 15.62 -8.25 -11.06
CA ILE A 152 16.47 -7.10 -11.44
C ILE A 152 17.64 -7.60 -12.29
N GLU A 153 18.23 -8.73 -11.94
CA GLU A 153 19.33 -9.34 -12.70
C GLU A 153 18.86 -10.02 -14.00
N LYS A 154 17.69 -10.66 -13.97
CA LYS A 154 17.04 -11.29 -15.15
C LYS A 154 16.18 -10.33 -15.99
N ALA A 155 16.11 -9.09 -15.62
CA ALA A 155 15.29 -8.05 -16.21
C ALA A 155 15.69 -7.56 -17.58
N SER A 156 16.72 -8.08 -18.16
CA SER A 156 17.01 -7.91 -19.58
C SER A 156 15.97 -8.58 -20.51
N VAL A 157 15.06 -9.39 -19.95
CA VAL A 157 14.18 -10.30 -20.73
C VAL A 157 12.69 -9.99 -20.63
N PHE A 158 12.20 -9.11 -19.71
CA PHE A 158 10.75 -8.90 -19.56
C PHE A 158 10.27 -7.44 -19.70
N PRO A 159 9.18 -7.18 -20.48
CA PRO A 159 8.62 -5.82 -20.68
C PRO A 159 8.12 -5.14 -19.39
N SER A 160 7.70 -5.91 -18.37
CA SER A 160 7.28 -5.39 -17.06
C SER A 160 8.38 -4.66 -16.30
N LEU A 161 9.64 -4.93 -16.65
CA LEU A 161 10.81 -4.25 -16.10
C LEU A 161 11.12 -2.94 -16.80
N LEU A 162 10.61 -2.72 -18.02
CA LEU A 162 10.65 -1.40 -18.66
C LEU A 162 9.83 -0.41 -17.84
N LEU A 163 8.71 -0.85 -17.25
CA LEU A 163 7.90 0.00 -16.34
C LEU A 163 8.67 0.32 -15.04
N GLN A 164 9.37 -0.65 -14.47
CA GLN A 164 10.19 -0.45 -13.28
C GLN A 164 11.41 0.44 -13.56
N LYS A 165 12.10 0.21 -14.69
CA LYS A 165 13.18 1.10 -15.16
C LYS A 165 12.66 2.49 -15.53
N SER A 166 11.42 2.59 -16.05
CA SER A 166 10.79 3.87 -16.36
C SER A 166 10.40 4.64 -15.11
N LEU A 167 9.87 3.97 -14.07
CA LEU A 167 9.59 4.59 -12.77
C LEU A 167 10.88 5.09 -12.12
N VAL A 168 11.92 4.26 -12.06
CA VAL A 168 13.23 4.66 -11.52
C VAL A 168 13.83 5.79 -12.37
N ARG A 169 13.78 5.70 -13.71
CA ARG A 169 14.26 6.77 -14.61
C ARG A 169 13.42 8.05 -14.50
N PHE A 170 12.11 7.95 -14.31
CA PHE A 170 11.24 9.09 -14.05
C PHE A 170 11.63 9.80 -12.76
N PHE A 171 11.88 9.04 -11.68
CA PHE A 171 12.38 9.59 -10.42
C PHE A 171 13.77 10.21 -10.57
N ILE A 172 14.67 9.59 -11.36
CA ILE A 172 16.00 10.15 -11.66
C ILE A 172 15.88 11.44 -12.45
N PHE A 173 15.07 11.45 -13.51
CA PHE A 173 14.82 12.64 -14.32
C PHE A 173 14.27 13.81 -13.50
N MET A 174 13.35 13.53 -12.57
CA MET A 174 12.83 14.52 -11.63
C MET A 174 13.93 15.06 -10.70
N THR A 175 14.81 14.18 -10.20
CA THR A 175 15.89 14.60 -9.29
C THR A 175 17.01 15.35 -9.98
N ASP A 176 17.36 15.00 -11.22
CA ASP A 176 18.39 15.71 -12.00
C ASP A 176 17.92 17.12 -12.39
N ASN A 177 16.62 17.30 -12.71
CA ASN A 177 16.07 18.63 -12.99
C ASN A 177 15.95 19.53 -11.76
N ILE A 178 15.75 18.95 -10.57
CA ILE A 178 15.75 19.72 -9.29
C ILE A 178 17.18 20.15 -8.92
N SER A 179 18.20 19.35 -9.27
CA SER A 179 19.60 19.63 -8.96
C SER A 179 20.23 20.69 -9.85
N CYS A 180 19.61 21.00 -11.00
CA CYS A 180 20.09 22.07 -11.92
C CYS A 180 19.55 23.46 -11.56
N CYS A 181 18.65 23.58 -10.59
CA CYS A 181 18.05 24.86 -10.15
C CYS A 181 18.60 25.36 -8.82
N GLY A 182 19.72 24.80 -8.31
CA GLY A 182 20.37 25.18 -7.07
C GLY A 182 21.79 25.72 -7.26
#